data_198cfba95d4e1254d8d5e5d403097415
#
_entry.id   198cfba95d4e1254d8d5e5d403097415
#
_cell.length_a   1.000
_cell.length_b   1.000
_cell.length_c   1.000
_cell.angle_alpha   90.00
_cell.angle_beta   90.00
_cell.angle_gamma   90.00
#
_symmetry.space_group_name_H-M   'P 1'
#
loop_
_entity.id
_entity.type
_entity.pdbx_description
1 polymer ?
#
loop_
_entity_poly.entity_id
_entity_poly.type
_entity_poly.pdbx_seq_one_letter_code
_entity_poly.pdbx_strand_id
1 'polypeptide(L)'
;MNDLIPNVRVEGSIELDGSSIYDKTTDVVDLRKRVGMVFQRPNPFPMSVSANVAFGPRQHGKTNKAELEEIVERSLRQAALWDEVKDKLKQSALALSGGQQQRLCIARVLAVDPEVVLMDEPCSALDPVATLRIEELMRELSKKYTIVIVTHNMQQAARISDMAAFLMMEDDRSGSLVEYGPTSEIFTNPKDKRTEDYITGRFG
;
A
#
# COMPACT_ATOMS: atom_id res chain seq x y z
N MET A 1 -9.99 -11.19 -0.13
CA MET A 1 -9.43 -10.38 0.96
C MET A 1 -10.46 -10.05 2.02
N ASN A 2 -11.74 -9.92 1.69
CA ASN A 2 -12.85 -9.66 2.63
C ASN A 2 -13.49 -10.95 3.18
N ASP A 3 -12.93 -12.09 2.87
CA ASP A 3 -13.40 -13.44 3.23
C ASP A 3 -13.49 -13.69 4.74
N LEU A 4 -12.78 -12.89 5.55
CA LEU A 4 -12.84 -12.96 7.01
C LEU A 4 -13.83 -11.97 7.65
N ILE A 5 -14.47 -11.11 6.86
CA ILE A 5 -15.42 -10.13 7.36
C ILE A 5 -16.83 -10.73 7.28
N PRO A 6 -17.51 -10.94 8.41
CA PRO A 6 -18.86 -11.53 8.40
C PRO A 6 -19.85 -10.61 7.67
N ASN A 7 -20.81 -11.20 6.96
CA ASN A 7 -21.89 -10.53 6.24
C ASN A 7 -21.45 -9.63 5.06
N VAL A 8 -20.21 -9.76 4.57
CA VAL A 8 -19.81 -9.11 3.33
C VAL A 8 -20.28 -9.94 2.14
N ARG A 9 -20.98 -9.29 1.23
CA ARG A 9 -21.33 -9.84 -0.09
C ARG A 9 -20.50 -9.14 -1.15
N VAL A 10 -19.86 -9.90 -2.02
CA VAL A 10 -19.10 -9.39 -3.15
C VAL A 10 -19.80 -9.84 -4.44
N GLU A 11 -20.06 -8.90 -5.32
CA GLU A 11 -20.61 -9.15 -6.66
C GLU A 11 -19.64 -8.60 -7.71
N GLY A 12 -19.58 -9.24 -8.86
CA GLY A 12 -18.63 -8.92 -9.92
C GLY A 12 -17.39 -9.81 -9.90
N SER A 13 -16.37 -9.44 -10.66
CA SER A 13 -15.11 -10.19 -10.79
C SER A 13 -13.91 -9.31 -10.47
N ILE A 14 -12.92 -9.89 -9.78
CA ILE A 14 -11.58 -9.34 -9.64
C ILE A 14 -10.62 -10.43 -10.10
N GLU A 15 -9.73 -10.08 -11.01
CA GLU A 15 -8.77 -11.01 -11.59
C GLU A 15 -7.34 -10.54 -11.30
N LEU A 16 -6.48 -11.51 -11.00
CA LEU A 16 -5.03 -11.33 -10.91
C LEU A 16 -4.39 -12.28 -11.92
N ASP A 17 -3.71 -11.73 -12.93
CA ASP A 17 -3.14 -12.48 -14.05
C ASP A 17 -4.14 -13.41 -14.76
N GLY A 18 -5.36 -12.90 -15.01
CA GLY A 18 -6.43 -13.64 -15.70
C GLY A 18 -7.11 -14.72 -14.86
N SER A 19 -6.77 -14.82 -13.57
CA SER A 19 -7.39 -15.77 -12.63
C SER A 19 -8.26 -15.02 -11.62
N SER A 20 -9.52 -15.46 -11.45
CA SER A 20 -10.43 -14.86 -10.48
C SER A 20 -9.94 -15.11 -9.05
N ILE A 21 -9.83 -14.06 -8.24
CA ILE A 21 -9.46 -14.17 -6.83
C ILE A 21 -10.55 -14.81 -5.96
N TYR A 22 -11.77 -14.96 -6.52
CA TYR A 22 -12.93 -15.56 -5.85
C TYR A 22 -13.22 -16.99 -6.29
N ASP A 23 -12.36 -17.57 -7.14
CA ASP A 23 -12.52 -18.97 -7.52
C ASP A 23 -12.36 -19.86 -6.27
N LYS A 24 -13.16 -20.92 -6.17
CA LYS A 24 -13.13 -21.86 -5.04
C LYS A 24 -11.79 -22.62 -4.94
N THR A 25 -11.05 -22.68 -6.02
CA THR A 25 -9.73 -23.32 -6.11
C THR A 25 -8.59 -22.37 -5.75
N THR A 26 -8.86 -21.07 -5.56
CA THR A 26 -7.82 -20.07 -5.24
C THR A 26 -7.22 -20.34 -3.87
N ASP A 27 -5.90 -20.53 -3.83
CA ASP A 27 -5.14 -20.56 -2.57
C ASP A 27 -5.06 -19.14 -1.99
N VAL A 28 -5.83 -18.91 -0.93
CA VAL A 28 -5.91 -17.61 -0.26
C VAL A 28 -4.59 -17.22 0.41
N VAL A 29 -3.77 -18.19 0.82
CA VAL A 29 -2.45 -17.92 1.41
C VAL A 29 -1.49 -17.43 0.35
N ASP A 30 -1.46 -18.09 -0.81
CA ASP A 30 -0.67 -17.64 -1.96
C ASP A 30 -1.15 -16.28 -2.47
N LEU A 31 -2.45 -16.08 -2.62
CA LEU A 31 -3.02 -14.78 -3.02
C LEU A 31 -2.56 -13.66 -2.09
N ARG A 32 -2.58 -13.86 -0.76
CA ARG A 32 -2.14 -12.86 0.24
C ARG A 32 -0.64 -12.64 0.25
N LYS A 33 0.15 -13.56 -0.28
CA LYS A 33 1.57 -13.36 -0.53
C LYS A 33 1.80 -12.47 -1.76
N ARG A 34 1.02 -12.70 -2.84
CA ARG A 34 1.12 -11.93 -4.09
C ARG A 34 0.55 -10.51 -3.96
N VAL A 35 -0.41 -10.29 -3.06
CA VAL A 35 -1.06 -8.99 -2.84
C VAL A 35 -0.79 -8.53 -1.41
N GLY A 36 0.19 -7.64 -1.26
CA GLY A 36 0.54 -7.04 0.02
C GLY A 36 -0.36 -5.85 0.38
N MET A 37 -0.49 -5.54 1.67
CA MET A 37 -1.27 -4.39 2.14
C MET A 37 -0.51 -3.56 3.18
N VAL A 38 -0.49 -2.26 2.97
CA VAL A 38 0.01 -1.24 3.90
C VAL A 38 -1.18 -0.44 4.42
N PHE A 39 -1.34 -0.41 5.74
CA PHE A 39 -2.48 0.24 6.39
C PHE A 39 -2.21 1.73 6.66
N GLN A 40 -3.27 2.49 6.83
CA GLN A 40 -3.27 3.91 7.14
C GLN A 40 -2.43 4.23 8.39
N ARG A 41 -2.62 3.47 9.46
CA ARG A 41 -1.80 3.59 10.67
C ARG A 41 -0.68 2.57 10.64
N PRO A 42 0.57 2.98 10.84
CA PRO A 42 1.68 2.05 10.97
C PRO A 42 1.35 0.98 12.01
N ASN A 43 1.56 -0.28 11.66
CA ASN A 43 1.26 -1.41 12.53
C ASN A 43 2.44 -2.38 12.65
N PRO A 44 3.62 -1.90 13.06
CA PRO A 44 4.75 -2.80 13.30
C PRO A 44 4.40 -3.80 14.40
N PHE A 45 4.85 -5.04 14.24
CA PHE A 45 4.70 -6.04 15.31
C PHE A 45 5.58 -5.65 16.50
N PRO A 46 5.21 -6.02 17.76
CA PRO A 46 5.97 -5.74 18.97
C PRO A 46 7.23 -6.62 19.07
N MET A 47 8.08 -6.54 18.06
CA MET A 47 9.34 -7.26 17.92
C MET A 47 10.40 -6.34 17.31
N SER A 48 11.61 -6.85 17.09
CA SER A 48 12.70 -6.05 16.53
C SER A 48 12.43 -5.62 15.08
N VAL A 49 13.18 -4.61 14.61
CA VAL A 49 13.13 -4.13 13.21
C VAL A 49 13.37 -5.29 12.24
N SER A 50 14.46 -6.06 12.42
CA SER A 50 14.78 -7.20 11.56
C SER A 50 13.72 -8.31 11.63
N ALA A 51 13.17 -8.59 12.81
CA ALA A 51 12.15 -9.62 12.98
C ALA A 51 10.83 -9.23 12.29
N ASN A 52 10.47 -7.94 12.25
CA ASN A 52 9.31 -7.45 11.49
C ASN A 52 9.46 -7.77 10.00
N VAL A 53 10.58 -7.45 9.39
CA VAL A 53 10.81 -7.68 7.95
C VAL A 53 10.92 -9.18 7.65
N ALA A 54 11.62 -9.94 8.49
CA ALA A 54 11.80 -11.38 8.31
C ALA A 54 10.51 -12.20 8.60
N PHE A 55 9.45 -11.59 9.13
CA PHE A 55 8.26 -12.30 9.56
C PHE A 55 7.57 -13.05 8.40
N GLY A 56 7.24 -12.34 7.32
CA GLY A 56 6.60 -12.93 6.14
C GLY A 56 7.44 -14.05 5.51
N PRO A 57 8.71 -13.81 5.17
CA PRO A 57 9.60 -14.85 4.64
C PRO A 57 9.66 -16.12 5.49
N ARG A 58 9.71 -15.99 6.82
CA ARG A 58 9.69 -17.13 7.75
C ARG A 58 8.38 -17.91 7.68
N GLN A 59 7.22 -17.22 7.61
CA GLN A 59 5.92 -17.88 7.47
C GLN A 59 5.83 -18.68 6.15
N HIS A 60 6.55 -18.24 5.12
CA HIS A 60 6.65 -18.92 3.82
C HIS A 60 7.84 -19.90 3.72
N GLY A 61 8.35 -20.39 4.86
CA GLY A 61 9.31 -21.48 4.91
C GLY A 61 10.79 -21.09 4.76
N LYS A 62 11.12 -19.80 4.73
CA LYS A 62 12.53 -19.36 4.72
C LYS A 62 13.13 -19.50 6.12
N THR A 63 14.08 -20.40 6.27
CA THR A 63 14.73 -20.71 7.57
C THR A 63 16.22 -20.40 7.60
N ASN A 64 16.87 -20.28 6.44
CA ASN A 64 18.27 -19.96 6.35
C ASN A 64 18.56 -18.55 6.87
N LYS A 65 19.43 -18.43 7.86
CA LYS A 65 19.74 -17.16 8.52
C LYS A 65 20.36 -16.14 7.56
N ALA A 66 21.32 -16.56 6.74
CA ALA A 66 21.99 -15.67 5.79
C ALA A 66 20.99 -15.14 4.72
N GLU A 67 20.13 -16.02 4.20
CA GLU A 67 19.06 -15.62 3.27
C GLU A 67 18.09 -14.61 3.90
N LEU A 68 17.71 -14.82 5.16
CA LEU A 68 16.83 -13.89 5.86
C LEU A 68 17.51 -12.53 6.12
N GLU A 69 18.80 -12.52 6.46
CA GLU A 69 19.56 -11.28 6.63
C GLU A 69 19.66 -10.50 5.32
N GLU A 70 19.88 -11.17 4.19
CA GLU A 70 19.87 -10.57 2.86
C GLU A 70 18.50 -9.98 2.49
N ILE A 71 17.42 -10.73 2.74
CA ILE A 71 16.04 -10.26 2.51
C ILE A 71 15.77 -9.02 3.36
N VAL A 72 16.16 -9.02 4.64
CA VAL A 72 15.96 -7.89 5.55
C VAL A 72 16.69 -6.65 5.04
N GLU A 73 17.97 -6.76 4.69
CA GLU A 73 18.73 -5.63 4.17
C GLU A 73 18.13 -5.10 2.86
N ARG A 74 17.88 -5.98 1.89
CA ARG A 74 17.28 -5.61 0.61
C ARG A 74 15.96 -4.88 0.79
N SER A 75 15.05 -5.40 1.61
CA SER A 75 13.72 -4.82 1.82
C SER A 75 13.77 -3.48 2.55
N LEU A 76 14.68 -3.32 3.53
CA LEU A 76 14.90 -2.05 4.20
C LEU A 76 15.52 -1.01 3.27
N ARG A 77 16.41 -1.41 2.34
CA ARG A 77 16.94 -0.54 1.29
C ARG A 77 15.87 -0.11 0.32
N GLN A 78 15.04 -1.04 -0.15
CA GLN A 78 13.89 -0.75 -1.03
C GLN A 78 12.90 0.22 -0.37
N ALA A 79 12.72 0.14 0.94
CA ALA A 79 11.87 1.06 1.72
C ALA A 79 12.58 2.35 2.14
N ALA A 80 13.77 2.64 1.62
CA ALA A 80 14.60 3.81 1.97
C ALA A 80 14.79 3.98 3.49
N LEU A 81 14.90 2.88 4.24
CA LEU A 81 14.99 2.88 5.70
C LEU A 81 16.34 2.34 6.23
N TRP A 82 17.10 1.60 5.41
CA TRP A 82 18.31 0.90 5.81
C TRP A 82 19.31 1.78 6.58
N ASP A 83 19.67 2.92 6.01
CA ASP A 83 20.71 3.79 6.58
C ASP A 83 20.33 4.40 7.94
N GLU A 84 19.03 4.47 8.24
CA GLU A 84 18.54 4.96 9.52
C GLU A 84 18.46 3.89 10.61
N VAL A 85 18.42 2.60 10.21
CA VAL A 85 18.15 1.49 11.15
C VAL A 85 19.19 0.36 11.13
N LYS A 86 20.18 0.37 10.25
CA LYS A 86 21.20 -0.70 10.12
C LYS A 86 21.92 -1.02 11.44
N ASP A 87 22.15 -0.02 12.29
CA ASP A 87 22.77 -0.19 13.60
C ASP A 87 21.75 -0.49 14.72
N LYS A 88 20.45 -0.55 14.38
CA LYS A 88 19.33 -0.72 15.31
C LYS A 88 18.45 -1.92 14.98
N LEU A 89 18.88 -2.85 14.13
CA LEU A 89 18.09 -3.97 13.64
C LEU A 89 17.50 -4.86 14.73
N LYS A 90 18.16 -4.92 15.90
CA LYS A 90 17.71 -5.70 17.07
C LYS A 90 16.84 -4.89 18.03
N GLN A 91 16.70 -3.58 17.84
CA GLN A 91 15.86 -2.74 18.69
C GLN A 91 14.38 -2.94 18.34
N SER A 92 13.51 -2.60 19.30
CA SER A 92 12.05 -2.67 19.11
C SER A 92 11.62 -1.74 17.96
N ALA A 93 10.82 -2.27 17.07
CA ALA A 93 10.20 -1.50 15.98
C ALA A 93 9.26 -0.39 16.49
N LEU A 94 8.70 -0.56 17.70
CA LEU A 94 7.83 0.44 18.33
C LEU A 94 8.59 1.70 18.79
N ALA A 95 9.93 1.64 18.89
CA ALA A 95 10.75 2.78 19.24
C ALA A 95 11.09 3.70 18.04
N LEU A 96 10.70 3.32 16.84
CA LEU A 96 10.90 4.11 15.63
C LEU A 96 9.88 5.27 15.55
N SER A 97 10.23 6.35 14.84
CA SER A 97 9.29 7.43 14.51
C SER A 97 8.14 6.93 13.61
N GLY A 98 7.03 7.65 13.55
CA GLY A 98 5.88 7.27 12.73
C GLY A 98 6.24 7.02 11.26
N GLY A 99 7.01 7.92 10.63
CA GLY A 99 7.47 7.74 9.26
C GLY A 99 8.43 6.56 9.07
N GLN A 100 9.28 6.27 10.07
CA GLN A 100 10.13 5.07 10.07
C GLN A 100 9.30 3.79 10.23
N GLN A 101 8.30 3.80 11.11
CA GLN A 101 7.38 2.68 11.28
C GLN A 101 6.59 2.40 9.99
N GLN A 102 6.14 3.43 9.29
CA GLN A 102 5.44 3.27 8.01
C GLN A 102 6.35 2.63 6.95
N ARG A 103 7.59 3.14 6.80
CA ARG A 103 8.57 2.53 5.90
C ARG A 103 8.95 1.11 6.31
N LEU A 104 8.98 0.81 7.60
CA LEU A 104 9.16 -0.57 8.08
C LEU A 104 7.99 -1.48 7.68
N CYS A 105 6.75 -1.01 7.77
CA CYS A 105 5.59 -1.75 7.30
C CYS A 105 5.64 -1.99 5.78
N ILE A 106 6.11 -1.01 4.99
CA ILE A 106 6.36 -1.18 3.56
C ILE A 106 7.47 -2.24 3.35
N ALA A 107 8.61 -2.14 4.04
CA ALA A 107 9.69 -3.14 3.95
C ALA A 107 9.20 -4.56 4.28
N ARG A 108 8.33 -4.70 5.27
CA ARG A 108 7.72 -5.99 5.64
C ARG A 108 6.86 -6.57 4.51
N VAL A 109 6.11 -5.73 3.80
CA VAL A 109 5.34 -6.14 2.62
C VAL A 109 6.27 -6.55 1.48
N LEU A 110 7.30 -5.76 1.17
CA LEU A 110 8.24 -6.03 0.10
C LEU A 110 9.10 -7.29 0.34
N ALA A 111 9.26 -7.71 1.59
CA ALA A 111 10.09 -8.87 1.95
C ALA A 111 9.59 -10.20 1.39
N VAL A 112 8.31 -10.30 1.04
CA VAL A 112 7.71 -11.49 0.40
C VAL A 112 7.64 -11.38 -1.12
N ASP A 113 8.18 -10.28 -1.70
CA ASP A 113 8.21 -9.97 -3.13
C ASP A 113 6.82 -10.08 -3.77
N PRO A 114 5.86 -9.23 -3.38
CA PRO A 114 4.49 -9.26 -3.89
C PRO A 114 4.44 -8.76 -5.35
N GLU A 115 3.34 -9.01 -6.05
CA GLU A 115 3.07 -8.46 -7.38
C GLU A 115 2.31 -7.13 -7.29
N VAL A 116 1.40 -7.05 -6.32
CA VAL A 116 0.55 -5.87 -6.07
C VAL A 116 0.74 -5.39 -4.63
N VAL A 117 0.85 -4.08 -4.45
CA VAL A 117 0.88 -3.44 -3.12
C VAL A 117 -0.32 -2.50 -3.00
N LEU A 118 -1.23 -2.84 -2.11
CA LEU A 118 -2.35 -1.98 -1.74
C LEU A 118 -1.91 -1.06 -0.60
N MET A 119 -2.20 0.23 -0.70
CA MET A 119 -1.87 1.23 0.32
C MET A 119 -3.11 2.04 0.68
N ASP A 120 -3.51 1.97 1.93
CA ASP A 120 -4.64 2.73 2.46
C ASP A 120 -4.10 3.97 3.18
N GLU A 121 -4.30 5.14 2.58
CA GLU A 121 -3.86 6.44 3.10
C GLU A 121 -2.45 6.46 3.73
N PRO A 122 -1.41 5.99 3.03
CA PRO A 122 -0.11 5.69 3.63
C PRO A 122 0.62 6.90 4.24
N CYS A 123 0.16 8.12 3.98
CA CYS A 123 0.77 9.36 4.44
C CYS A 123 -0.09 10.18 5.41
N SER A 124 -1.34 9.78 5.70
CA SER A 124 -2.32 10.62 6.43
C SER A 124 -1.89 10.98 7.85
N ALA A 125 -1.06 10.16 8.50
CA ALA A 125 -0.58 10.36 9.87
C ALA A 125 0.86 10.87 9.94
N LEU A 126 1.44 11.33 8.82
CA LEU A 126 2.85 11.71 8.72
C LEU A 126 3.01 13.23 8.58
N ASP A 127 4.16 13.73 9.06
CA ASP A 127 4.58 15.10 8.80
C ASP A 127 4.93 15.31 7.31
N PRO A 128 5.00 16.57 6.82
CA PRO A 128 5.25 16.84 5.41
C PRO A 128 6.57 16.24 4.87
N VAL A 129 7.61 16.18 5.67
CA VAL A 129 8.93 15.66 5.26
C VAL A 129 8.85 14.14 5.09
N ALA A 130 8.23 13.44 6.05
CA ALA A 130 7.99 12.01 5.97
C ALA A 130 7.06 11.66 4.80
N THR A 131 6.03 12.48 4.55
CA THR A 131 5.13 12.34 3.40
C THR A 131 5.88 12.37 2.07
N LEU A 132 6.73 13.39 1.85
CA LEU A 132 7.53 13.48 0.62
C LEU A 132 8.43 12.26 0.41
N ARG A 133 9.06 11.76 1.48
CA ARG A 133 9.88 10.55 1.39
C ARG A 133 9.09 9.31 1.00
N ILE A 134 7.85 9.17 1.50
CA ILE A 134 6.96 8.06 1.11
C ILE A 134 6.50 8.22 -0.33
N GLU A 135 6.19 9.43 -0.79
CA GLU A 135 5.81 9.71 -2.19
C GLU A 135 6.95 9.37 -3.16
N GLU A 136 8.19 9.78 -2.85
CA GLU A 136 9.37 9.42 -3.63
C GLU A 136 9.57 7.89 -3.66
N LEU A 137 9.43 7.26 -2.51
CA LEU A 137 9.50 5.80 -2.39
C LEU A 137 8.45 5.10 -3.26
N MET A 138 7.19 5.56 -3.25
CA MET A 138 6.13 4.98 -4.06
C MET A 138 6.43 5.08 -5.56
N ARG A 139 6.98 6.20 -6.03
CA ARG A 139 7.41 6.37 -7.43
C ARG A 139 8.53 5.39 -7.81
N GLU A 140 9.49 5.15 -6.92
CA GLU A 140 10.55 4.16 -7.20
C GLU A 140 9.99 2.74 -7.21
N LEU A 141 9.11 2.42 -6.28
CA LEU A 141 8.49 1.10 -6.19
C LEU A 141 7.56 0.80 -7.38
N SER A 142 6.87 1.81 -7.94
CA SER A 142 5.95 1.62 -9.07
C SER A 142 6.66 1.16 -10.36
N LYS A 143 7.98 1.32 -10.43
CA LYS A 143 8.78 0.78 -11.54
C LYS A 143 8.84 -0.76 -11.55
N LYS A 144 8.57 -1.39 -10.40
CA LYS A 144 8.65 -2.85 -10.24
C LYS A 144 7.32 -3.48 -9.83
N TYR A 145 6.52 -2.79 -9.03
CA TYR A 145 5.30 -3.32 -8.43
C TYR A 145 4.07 -2.58 -8.96
N THR A 146 2.96 -3.27 -9.10
CA THR A 146 1.67 -2.60 -9.27
C THR A 146 1.22 -2.03 -7.93
N ILE A 147 1.04 -0.71 -7.84
CA ILE A 147 0.65 -0.04 -6.59
C ILE A 147 -0.75 0.53 -6.76
N VAL A 148 -1.63 0.20 -5.82
CA VAL A 148 -2.97 0.78 -5.71
C VAL A 148 -3.05 1.56 -4.40
N ILE A 149 -3.33 2.86 -4.49
CA ILE A 149 -3.37 3.76 -3.33
C ILE A 149 -4.77 4.31 -3.18
N VAL A 150 -5.33 4.23 -1.98
CA VAL A 150 -6.49 5.00 -1.57
C VAL A 150 -5.99 6.25 -0.83
N THR A 151 -6.42 7.42 -1.27
CA THR A 151 -6.08 8.70 -0.61
C THR A 151 -7.18 9.72 -0.83
N HIS A 152 -7.43 10.55 0.17
CA HIS A 152 -8.27 11.75 0.04
C HIS A 152 -7.44 12.99 -0.33
N ASN A 153 -6.11 12.87 -0.40
CA ASN A 153 -5.22 13.97 -0.76
C ASN A 153 -5.03 14.03 -2.28
N MET A 154 -5.79 14.92 -2.92
CA MET A 154 -5.75 15.12 -4.36
C MET A 154 -4.38 15.53 -4.88
N GLN A 155 -3.65 16.36 -4.13
CA GLN A 155 -2.31 16.80 -4.54
C GLN A 155 -1.34 15.61 -4.54
N GLN A 156 -1.47 14.71 -3.58
CA GLN A 156 -0.72 13.46 -3.56
C GLN A 156 -1.06 12.60 -4.77
N ALA A 157 -2.36 12.32 -5.00
CA ALA A 157 -2.80 11.54 -6.15
C ALA A 157 -2.26 12.12 -7.48
N ALA A 158 -2.40 13.42 -7.68
CA ALA A 158 -1.91 14.11 -8.89
C ALA A 158 -0.40 13.97 -9.10
N ARG A 159 0.39 13.88 -8.00
CA ARG A 159 1.86 13.82 -8.11
C ARG A 159 2.40 12.42 -8.35
N ILE A 160 1.74 11.39 -7.84
CA ILE A 160 2.35 10.05 -7.74
C ILE A 160 1.65 8.95 -8.53
N SER A 161 0.43 9.19 -9.06
CA SER A 161 -0.31 8.15 -9.79
C SER A 161 -0.25 8.36 -11.31
N ASP A 162 -0.28 7.26 -12.05
CA ASP A 162 -0.42 7.24 -13.50
C ASP A 162 -1.90 7.27 -13.90
N MET A 163 -2.73 6.54 -13.14
CA MET A 163 -4.17 6.43 -13.32
C MET A 163 -4.88 6.83 -12.05
N ALA A 164 -6.03 7.47 -12.17
CA ALA A 164 -6.87 7.85 -11.03
C ALA A 164 -8.30 7.36 -11.21
N ALA A 165 -8.88 6.92 -10.10
CA ALA A 165 -10.30 6.58 -9.97
C ALA A 165 -10.92 7.50 -8.93
N PHE A 166 -11.89 8.32 -9.33
CA PHE A 166 -12.64 9.15 -8.40
C PHE A 166 -13.90 8.42 -7.96
N LEU A 167 -13.99 8.18 -6.65
CA LEU A 167 -15.15 7.56 -6.02
C LEU A 167 -15.85 8.60 -5.15
N MET A 168 -17.16 8.61 -5.17
CA MET A 168 -18.00 9.51 -4.39
C MET A 168 -19.04 8.72 -3.61
N MET A 169 -19.39 9.21 -2.43
CA MET A 169 -20.49 8.69 -1.65
C MET A 169 -21.80 9.33 -2.13
N GLU A 170 -22.76 8.49 -2.45
CA GLU A 170 -24.12 8.88 -2.85
C GLU A 170 -25.01 9.14 -1.61
N ASP A 171 -26.22 9.68 -1.82
CA ASP A 171 -27.17 10.01 -0.75
C ASP A 171 -27.56 8.81 0.12
N ASP A 172 -27.60 7.61 -0.45
CA ASP A 172 -27.89 6.36 0.24
C ASP A 172 -26.67 5.78 0.99
N ARG A 173 -25.54 6.52 1.01
CA ARG A 173 -24.25 6.13 1.57
C ARG A 173 -23.56 4.99 0.83
N SER A 174 -23.98 4.66 -0.37
CA SER A 174 -23.19 3.81 -1.26
C SER A 174 -22.02 4.59 -1.86
N GLY A 175 -20.93 3.90 -2.18
CA GLY A 175 -19.83 4.48 -2.94
C GLY A 175 -19.99 4.15 -4.43
N SER A 176 -19.93 5.14 -5.31
CA SER A 176 -19.95 4.96 -6.75
C SER A 176 -18.65 5.42 -7.41
N LEU A 177 -18.25 4.75 -8.49
CA LEU A 177 -17.17 5.20 -9.35
C LEU A 177 -17.71 6.30 -10.27
N VAL A 178 -17.21 7.51 -10.10
CA VAL A 178 -17.64 8.68 -10.87
C VAL A 178 -16.83 8.79 -12.16
N GLU A 179 -15.50 8.70 -12.04
CA GLU A 179 -14.60 8.86 -13.17
C GLU A 179 -13.34 8.02 -13.00
N TYR A 180 -12.81 7.50 -14.11
CA TYR A 180 -11.56 6.74 -14.16
C TYR A 180 -10.80 7.08 -15.44
N GLY A 181 -9.50 7.32 -15.31
CA GLY A 181 -8.66 7.63 -16.45
C GLY A 181 -7.22 8.02 -16.08
N PRO A 182 -6.42 8.46 -17.08
CA PRO A 182 -5.11 9.01 -16.82
C PRO A 182 -5.16 10.16 -15.81
N THR A 183 -4.26 10.15 -14.84
CA THR A 183 -4.23 11.17 -13.78
C THR A 183 -4.15 12.58 -14.36
N SER A 184 -3.34 12.78 -15.40
CA SER A 184 -3.24 14.08 -16.07
C SER A 184 -4.58 14.57 -16.61
N GLU A 185 -5.41 13.70 -17.18
CA GLU A 185 -6.74 14.07 -17.69
C GLU A 185 -7.70 14.39 -16.55
N ILE A 186 -7.80 13.50 -15.56
CA ILE A 186 -8.69 13.64 -14.41
C ILE A 186 -8.46 14.99 -13.68
N PHE A 187 -7.19 15.39 -13.51
CA PHE A 187 -6.85 16.60 -12.75
C PHE A 187 -6.81 17.89 -13.58
N THR A 188 -6.75 17.83 -14.92
CA THR A 188 -6.71 19.03 -15.77
C THR A 188 -7.96 19.26 -16.60
N ASN A 189 -8.67 18.21 -16.98
CA ASN A 189 -9.85 18.26 -17.84
C ASN A 189 -10.83 17.13 -17.51
N PRO A 190 -11.37 17.09 -16.25
CA PRO A 190 -12.34 16.08 -15.85
C PRO A 190 -13.60 16.14 -16.73
N LYS A 191 -14.18 14.98 -17.01
CA LYS A 191 -15.38 14.85 -17.85
C LYS A 191 -16.67 14.97 -17.04
N ASP A 192 -16.62 14.57 -15.76
CA ASP A 192 -17.76 14.65 -14.85
C ASP A 192 -17.65 15.93 -13.98
N LYS A 193 -18.74 16.67 -13.92
CA LYS A 193 -18.79 17.91 -13.13
C LYS A 193 -18.53 17.67 -11.64
N ARG A 194 -18.92 16.53 -11.10
CA ARG A 194 -18.65 16.16 -9.69
C ARG A 194 -17.15 16.06 -9.43
N THR A 195 -16.41 15.51 -10.40
CA THR A 195 -14.93 15.44 -10.35
C THR A 195 -14.33 16.85 -10.39
N GLU A 196 -14.82 17.71 -11.29
CA GLU A 196 -14.38 19.10 -11.40
C GLU A 196 -14.63 19.87 -10.10
N ASP A 197 -15.85 19.78 -9.54
CA ASP A 197 -16.24 20.45 -8.30
C ASP A 197 -15.38 19.94 -7.12
N TYR A 198 -15.07 18.64 -7.08
CA TYR A 198 -14.19 18.05 -6.07
C TYR A 198 -12.76 18.60 -6.18
N ILE A 199 -12.16 18.61 -7.36
CA ILE A 199 -10.79 19.07 -7.58
C ILE A 199 -10.66 20.58 -7.31
N THR A 200 -11.69 21.38 -7.66
CA THR A 200 -11.67 22.82 -7.48
C THR A 200 -12.12 23.27 -6.09
N GLY A 201 -12.51 22.35 -5.22
CA GLY A 201 -12.98 22.66 -3.85
C GLY A 201 -14.36 23.34 -3.83
N ARG A 202 -15.15 23.17 -4.88
CA ARG A 202 -16.51 23.75 -5.01
C ARG A 202 -17.57 22.78 -4.51
N PHE A 203 -17.39 22.26 -3.31
CA PHE A 203 -18.44 21.45 -2.66
C PHE A 203 -19.52 22.39 -2.16
N GLY A 204 -20.70 22.29 -2.73
CA GLY A 204 -21.92 22.92 -2.27
C GLY A 204 -22.70 22.03 -1.35
#